data_23a78f0377d08a1fc8e992c0c37143d6
#
_entry.id   23a78f0377d08a1fc8e992c0c37143d6
#
_cell.length_a   1.000
_cell.length_b   1.000
_cell.length_c   1.000
_cell.angle_alpha   90.00
_cell.angle_beta   90.00
_cell.angle_gamma   90.00
#
_symmetry.space_group_name_H-M   'P 1'
#
loop_
_entity.id
_entity.type
_entity.pdbx_description
1 polymer ?
#
loop_
_entity_poly.entity_id
_entity_poly.type
_entity_poly.pdbx_seq_one_letter_code
_entity_poly.pdbx_strand_id
1 'polypeptide(L)'
;MQIVETIGNLELMNREKTLFLCSKKTPIGLYEPVFQWIDSLTSKDCVACFNSTDMESEVLKALLVSEIPTILFVMNRFTDVNNLQIERALHDNRMLIVVLKRDEPRGSGLTPKLRNQYVLSICQHIVCGYINKNGSIFSLLAGRDNLRKLVDNSDLGFVAAELDRRYIRWTVAQDKVLLRMYYMDMGIHAIHKQLGRSYSAIYTRIRSITQSEYSLKGREFEDFVLNLFDNQVGKLLVLKEWQGDKSLGKLKPENNKHPDFVFIYEGKEFAIECKWRKILGANLSKELFPEKMLKNYRKFCEERNIPVTIVLGVGGEPCAPELLYFIPLEKIDAIVSHTQSIIDFLNDSYSISSLLP
;
A
#
# COMPACT_ATOMS: atom_id res chain seq x y z
N MET A 1 -23.64 -10.99 11.89
CA MET A 1 -22.25 -10.67 12.29
C MET A 1 -22.05 -11.11 13.72
N GLN A 2 -21.00 -11.89 14.00
CA GLN A 2 -20.63 -12.35 15.36
C GLN A 2 -19.24 -11.85 15.70
N ILE A 3 -19.03 -11.54 16.98
CA ILE A 3 -17.70 -11.36 17.57
C ILE A 3 -17.14 -12.75 17.80
N VAL A 4 -15.99 -13.05 17.22
CA VAL A 4 -15.33 -14.36 17.35
C VAL A 4 -14.10 -14.31 18.25
N GLU A 5 -13.50 -13.12 18.39
CA GLU A 5 -12.30 -12.93 19.20
C GLU A 5 -12.24 -11.47 19.66
N THR A 6 -11.67 -11.25 20.84
CA THR A 6 -11.37 -9.93 21.38
C THR A 6 -9.98 -9.93 22.00
N ILE A 7 -9.20 -8.86 21.76
CA ILE A 7 -7.85 -8.69 22.31
C ILE A 7 -7.78 -7.32 22.98
N GLY A 8 -7.41 -7.25 24.24
CA GLY A 8 -7.24 -6.02 25.00
C GLY A 8 -8.38 -5.74 25.99
N ASN A 9 -8.66 -4.46 26.24
CA ASN A 9 -9.54 -4.01 27.30
C ASN A 9 -11.03 -4.08 26.95
N LEU A 10 -11.73 -5.10 27.42
CA LEU A 10 -13.17 -5.31 27.19
C LEU A 10 -14.06 -4.21 27.78
N GLU A 11 -13.63 -3.51 28.84
CA GLU A 11 -14.41 -2.42 29.45
C GLU A 11 -14.69 -1.27 28.47
N LEU A 12 -13.90 -1.13 27.42
CA LEU A 12 -14.16 -0.15 26.36
C LEU A 12 -15.50 -0.40 25.63
N MET A 13 -16.00 -1.65 25.61
CA MET A 13 -17.31 -1.95 25.04
C MET A 13 -18.46 -1.36 25.86
N ASN A 14 -18.27 -1.09 27.14
CA ASN A 14 -19.28 -0.51 28.03
C ASN A 14 -19.29 1.02 27.97
N ARG A 15 -18.26 1.65 27.39
CA ARG A 15 -18.17 3.11 27.28
C ARG A 15 -19.09 3.63 26.16
N GLU A 16 -19.48 4.87 26.25
CA GLU A 16 -20.06 5.63 25.14
C GLU A 16 -19.03 5.74 24.02
N LYS A 17 -19.43 5.39 22.78
CA LYS A 17 -18.52 5.22 21.64
C LYS A 17 -18.89 6.12 20.48
N THR A 18 -17.88 6.77 19.93
CA THR A 18 -17.98 7.51 18.66
C THR A 18 -17.39 6.68 17.54
N LEU A 19 -18.18 6.29 16.55
CA LEU A 19 -17.70 5.61 15.36
C LEU A 19 -17.14 6.62 14.35
N PHE A 20 -15.88 6.46 13.98
CA PHE A 20 -15.32 7.19 12.82
C PHE A 20 -15.52 6.40 11.52
N LEU A 21 -16.03 7.08 10.48
CA LEU A 21 -16.21 6.53 9.14
C LEU A 21 -15.69 7.48 8.07
N CYS A 22 -15.11 6.93 7.02
CA CYS A 22 -14.67 7.69 5.87
C CYS A 22 -14.78 6.89 4.58
N SER A 23 -15.10 7.54 3.47
CA SER A 23 -15.11 6.92 2.15
C SER A 23 -13.69 6.69 1.65
N LYS A 24 -13.52 5.68 0.78
CA LYS A 24 -12.24 5.45 0.08
C LYS A 24 -11.85 6.69 -0.74
N LYS A 25 -10.54 6.91 -0.89
CA LYS A 25 -9.94 8.01 -1.67
C LYS A 25 -10.34 9.40 -1.16
N THR A 26 -10.23 9.61 0.14
CA THR A 26 -10.41 10.94 0.73
C THR A 26 -9.37 11.91 0.18
N PRO A 27 -9.78 13.08 -0.36
CA PRO A 27 -8.85 14.12 -0.79
C PRO A 27 -8.00 14.59 0.39
N ILE A 28 -6.68 14.76 0.16
CA ILE A 28 -5.74 15.09 1.24
C ILE A 28 -6.02 16.46 1.88
N GLY A 29 -6.63 17.39 1.13
CA GLY A 29 -7.09 18.68 1.67
C GLY A 29 -8.16 18.57 2.76
N LEU A 30 -8.80 17.40 2.90
CA LEU A 30 -9.82 17.15 3.92
C LEU A 30 -9.24 16.48 5.19
N TYR A 31 -7.94 16.32 5.28
CA TYR A 31 -7.29 15.73 6.44
C TYR A 31 -7.30 16.68 7.65
N GLU A 32 -7.13 17.97 7.41
CA GLU A 32 -7.09 19.00 8.47
C GLU A 32 -8.30 18.95 9.42
N PRO A 33 -9.57 19.01 8.95
CA PRO A 33 -10.72 18.95 9.84
C PRO A 33 -10.82 17.63 10.62
N VAL A 34 -10.38 16.52 10.05
CA VAL A 34 -10.38 15.21 10.71
C VAL A 34 -9.38 15.19 11.86
N PHE A 35 -8.18 15.70 11.63
CA PHE A 35 -7.16 15.71 12.67
C PHE A 35 -7.39 16.77 13.74
N GLN A 36 -8.00 17.93 13.39
CA GLN A 36 -8.49 18.89 14.38
C GLN A 36 -9.55 18.26 15.31
N TRP A 37 -10.43 17.41 14.76
CA TRP A 37 -11.35 16.64 15.57
C TRP A 37 -10.62 15.70 16.53
N ILE A 38 -9.62 14.95 16.05
CA ILE A 38 -8.83 14.06 16.91
C ILE A 38 -8.11 14.85 18.03
N ASP A 39 -7.56 16.04 17.71
CA ASP A 39 -6.91 16.89 18.69
C ASP A 39 -7.87 17.46 19.74
N SER A 40 -9.17 17.47 19.48
CA SER A 40 -10.19 17.86 20.44
C SER A 40 -10.61 16.73 21.39
N LEU A 41 -10.20 15.49 21.13
CA LEU A 41 -10.53 14.32 21.95
C LEU A 41 -9.65 14.25 23.20
N THR A 42 -10.16 13.57 24.20
CA THR A 42 -9.51 13.35 25.50
C THR A 42 -9.54 11.87 25.89
N SER A 43 -8.85 11.48 26.95
CA SER A 43 -8.90 10.12 27.50
C SER A 43 -10.30 9.68 27.99
N LYS A 44 -11.25 10.60 28.10
CA LYS A 44 -12.66 10.30 28.43
C LYS A 44 -13.44 9.81 27.21
N ASP A 45 -13.00 10.17 26.01
CA ASP A 45 -13.61 9.76 24.76
C ASP A 45 -13.21 8.31 24.43
N CYS A 46 -14.07 7.61 23.68
CA CYS A 46 -13.79 6.28 23.15
C CYS A 46 -14.17 6.24 21.68
N VAL A 47 -13.18 5.98 20.82
CA VAL A 47 -13.38 5.97 19.37
C VAL A 47 -13.39 4.56 18.82
N ALA A 48 -14.45 4.20 18.14
CA ALA A 48 -14.55 2.98 17.34
C ALA A 48 -14.11 3.30 15.90
N CYS A 49 -13.26 2.48 15.33
CA CYS A 49 -12.75 2.70 13.97
C CYS A 49 -12.50 1.39 13.24
N PHE A 50 -12.22 1.51 11.95
CA PHE A 50 -11.74 0.45 11.08
C PHE A 50 -10.32 0.80 10.59
N ASN A 51 -9.70 -0.14 9.87
CA ASN A 51 -8.43 0.05 9.17
C ASN A 51 -8.58 -0.43 7.71
N SER A 52 -9.56 0.12 6.99
CA SER A 52 -9.96 -0.37 5.66
C SER A 52 -9.74 0.65 4.54
N THR A 53 -9.45 1.89 4.90
CA THR A 53 -9.14 2.99 3.98
C THR A 53 -7.91 3.74 4.46
N ASP A 54 -7.24 4.47 3.57
CA ASP A 54 -6.04 5.26 3.92
C ASP A 54 -6.34 6.24 5.07
N MET A 55 -7.48 6.93 5.02
CA MET A 55 -7.89 7.86 6.07
C MET A 55 -8.18 7.14 7.39
N GLU A 56 -8.86 5.98 7.38
CA GLU A 56 -9.12 5.23 8.61
C GLU A 56 -7.82 4.73 9.24
N SER A 57 -6.83 4.33 8.42
CA SER A 57 -5.49 3.95 8.88
C SER A 57 -4.78 5.13 9.55
N GLU A 58 -4.78 6.31 8.92
CA GLU A 58 -4.15 7.49 9.49
C GLU A 58 -4.87 7.99 10.77
N VAL A 59 -6.19 7.88 10.83
CA VAL A 59 -6.98 8.17 12.04
C VAL A 59 -6.61 7.20 13.17
N LEU A 60 -6.53 5.90 12.89
CA LEU A 60 -6.10 4.92 13.87
C LEU A 60 -4.71 5.28 14.45
N LYS A 61 -3.73 5.56 13.60
CA LYS A 61 -2.39 5.97 14.04
C LYS A 61 -2.43 7.24 14.90
N ALA A 62 -3.21 8.23 14.50
CA ALA A 62 -3.34 9.47 15.25
C ALA A 62 -4.00 9.25 16.63
N LEU A 63 -5.05 8.43 16.72
CA LEU A 63 -5.69 8.05 17.99
C LEU A 63 -4.70 7.35 18.92
N LEU A 64 -3.91 6.41 18.40
CA LEU A 64 -2.92 5.67 19.19
C LEU A 64 -1.81 6.58 19.71
N VAL A 65 -1.30 7.50 18.87
CA VAL A 65 -0.27 8.50 19.25
C VAL A 65 -0.81 9.52 20.23
N SER A 66 -2.07 9.96 20.09
CA SER A 66 -2.75 10.88 21.03
C SER A 66 -3.30 10.19 22.28
N GLU A 67 -3.02 8.89 22.45
CA GLU A 67 -3.40 8.09 23.61
C GLU A 67 -4.92 8.04 23.86
N ILE A 68 -5.73 8.18 22.83
CA ILE A 68 -7.20 8.12 22.89
C ILE A 68 -7.66 6.66 23.00
N PRO A 69 -8.56 6.31 23.95
CA PRO A 69 -9.16 4.98 24.04
C PRO A 69 -9.83 4.57 22.71
N THR A 70 -9.42 3.44 22.15
CA THR A 70 -9.78 3.06 20.77
C THR A 70 -10.28 1.62 20.71
N ILE A 71 -11.36 1.40 19.97
CA ILE A 71 -11.87 0.08 19.59
C ILE A 71 -11.66 -0.12 18.10
N LEU A 72 -10.80 -1.06 17.72
CA LEU A 72 -10.55 -1.43 16.33
C LEU A 72 -11.37 -2.64 15.93
N PHE A 73 -12.28 -2.47 14.97
CA PHE A 73 -13.05 -3.57 14.39
C PHE A 73 -12.39 -4.11 13.13
N VAL A 74 -12.02 -5.38 13.15
CA VAL A 74 -11.38 -6.10 12.03
C VAL A 74 -12.23 -7.27 11.57
N MET A 75 -12.02 -7.71 10.33
CA MET A 75 -12.75 -8.84 9.76
C MET A 75 -11.88 -10.10 9.70
N ASN A 76 -12.46 -11.23 10.10
CA ASN A 76 -11.92 -12.59 10.02
C ASN A 76 -10.69 -12.87 10.89
N ARG A 77 -9.68 -12.04 10.91
CA ARG A 77 -8.44 -12.23 11.67
C ARG A 77 -7.71 -10.90 11.83
N PHE A 78 -7.09 -10.71 12.98
CA PHE A 78 -6.12 -9.64 13.21
C PHE A 78 -4.72 -10.14 12.84
N THR A 79 -3.99 -9.40 11.99
CA THR A 79 -2.67 -9.80 11.45
C THR A 79 -1.55 -8.83 11.79
N ASP A 80 -1.85 -7.60 12.25
CA ASP A 80 -0.85 -6.55 12.54
C ASP A 80 -0.25 -6.71 13.96
N VAL A 81 0.23 -7.91 14.30
CA VAL A 81 0.71 -8.25 15.64
C VAL A 81 2.02 -7.53 15.99
N ASN A 82 2.77 -7.03 15.02
CA ASN A 82 4.09 -6.42 15.23
C ASN A 82 4.07 -4.87 15.16
N ASN A 83 2.92 -4.23 15.35
CA ASN A 83 2.83 -2.77 15.37
C ASN A 83 3.03 -2.25 16.79
N LEU A 84 4.18 -1.59 17.05
CA LEU A 84 4.57 -1.07 18.35
C LEU A 84 3.54 -0.12 18.99
N GLN A 85 2.81 0.67 18.19
CA GLN A 85 1.78 1.58 18.70
C GLN A 85 0.55 0.82 19.19
N ILE A 86 0.18 -0.25 18.49
CA ILE A 86 -0.90 -1.16 18.89
C ILE A 86 -0.52 -1.93 20.16
N GLU A 87 0.68 -2.51 20.20
CA GLU A 87 1.19 -3.22 21.39
C GLU A 87 1.20 -2.33 22.61
N ARG A 88 1.70 -1.10 22.48
CA ARG A 88 1.70 -0.11 23.57
C ARG A 88 0.28 0.21 24.03
N ALA A 89 -0.65 0.47 23.09
CA ALA A 89 -2.04 0.80 23.42
C ALA A 89 -2.78 -0.35 24.13
N LEU A 90 -2.47 -1.60 23.74
CA LEU A 90 -2.98 -2.81 24.41
C LEU A 90 -2.41 -2.93 25.84
N HIS A 91 -1.10 -2.77 25.99
CA HIS A 91 -0.42 -2.80 27.29
C HIS A 91 -0.97 -1.74 28.25
N ASP A 92 -1.22 -0.53 27.75
CA ASP A 92 -1.76 0.60 28.53
C ASP A 92 -3.27 0.50 28.78
N ASN A 93 -3.92 -0.61 28.42
CA ASN A 93 -5.37 -0.86 28.59
C ASN A 93 -6.28 0.17 27.90
N ARG A 94 -5.81 0.88 26.86
CA ARG A 94 -6.57 1.89 26.12
C ARG A 94 -6.99 1.43 24.70
N MET A 95 -6.80 0.14 24.43
CA MET A 95 -7.22 -0.43 23.15
C MET A 95 -7.99 -1.74 23.34
N LEU A 96 -8.98 -1.94 22.46
CA LEU A 96 -9.68 -3.20 22.25
C LEU A 96 -9.70 -3.51 20.75
N ILE A 97 -9.28 -4.69 20.38
CA ILE A 97 -9.44 -5.21 19.02
C ILE A 97 -10.60 -6.20 19.04
N VAL A 98 -11.57 -6.00 18.15
CA VAL A 98 -12.76 -6.84 18.02
C VAL A 98 -12.74 -7.50 16.65
N VAL A 99 -12.59 -8.82 16.62
CA VAL A 99 -12.61 -9.61 15.40
C VAL A 99 -14.04 -10.05 15.09
N LEU A 100 -14.53 -9.62 13.94
CA LEU A 100 -15.86 -9.92 13.44
C LEU A 100 -15.81 -11.01 12.38
N LYS A 101 -16.78 -11.94 12.43
CA LYS A 101 -16.98 -12.95 11.42
C LYS A 101 -18.42 -12.91 10.91
N ARG A 102 -18.58 -13.26 9.67
CA ARG A 102 -19.90 -13.38 9.05
C ARG A 102 -20.52 -14.75 9.38
N ASP A 103 -21.82 -14.80 9.61
CA ASP A 103 -22.55 -16.03 9.93
C ASP A 103 -22.71 -16.96 8.72
N GLU A 104 -22.63 -16.43 7.49
CA GLU A 104 -22.83 -17.15 6.24
C GLU A 104 -21.58 -17.17 5.34
N PRO A 105 -21.42 -18.20 4.46
CA PRO A 105 -20.31 -18.28 3.54
C PRO A 105 -20.29 -17.13 2.51
N ARG A 106 -19.12 -16.88 1.94
CA ARG A 106 -18.75 -15.73 1.10
C ARG A 106 -19.73 -15.46 -0.05
N GLY A 107 -20.46 -14.35 0.03
CA GLY A 107 -21.06 -13.67 -1.11
C GLY A 107 -20.37 -12.32 -1.34
N SER A 108 -20.10 -11.97 -2.59
CA SER A 108 -19.36 -10.76 -2.97
C SER A 108 -20.02 -9.45 -2.51
N GLY A 109 -19.23 -8.51 -2.01
CA GLY A 109 -19.61 -7.08 -1.83
C GLY A 109 -20.45 -6.71 -0.60
N LEU A 110 -21.12 -7.66 0.05
CA LEU A 110 -22.01 -7.36 1.20
C LEU A 110 -21.27 -7.25 2.55
N THR A 111 -20.11 -7.84 2.68
CA THR A 111 -19.38 -7.94 3.94
C THR A 111 -19.02 -6.58 4.58
N PRO A 112 -18.51 -5.58 3.86
CA PRO A 112 -18.24 -4.26 4.45
C PRO A 112 -19.51 -3.54 4.90
N LYS A 113 -20.63 -3.70 4.15
CA LYS A 113 -21.91 -3.10 4.49
C LYS A 113 -22.46 -3.68 5.79
N LEU A 114 -22.47 -5.01 5.93
CA LEU A 114 -22.93 -5.71 7.13
C LEU A 114 -22.08 -5.38 8.37
N ARG A 115 -20.74 -5.31 8.20
CA ARG A 115 -19.81 -4.88 9.24
C ARG A 115 -20.17 -3.46 9.72
N ASN A 116 -20.30 -2.53 8.79
CA ASN A 116 -20.62 -1.14 9.12
C ASN A 116 -21.98 -1.02 9.80
N GLN A 117 -23.02 -1.75 9.33
CA GLN A 117 -24.32 -1.79 9.97
C GLN A 117 -24.26 -2.30 11.41
N TYR A 118 -23.52 -3.37 11.65
CA TYR A 118 -23.33 -3.93 12.98
C TYR A 118 -22.66 -2.92 13.92
N VAL A 119 -21.52 -2.31 13.52
CA VAL A 119 -20.82 -1.35 14.38
C VAL A 119 -21.62 -0.07 14.57
N LEU A 120 -22.38 0.38 13.56
CA LEU A 120 -23.32 1.49 13.67
C LEU A 120 -24.47 1.24 14.68
N SER A 121 -24.82 -0.03 14.93
CA SER A 121 -25.88 -0.36 15.90
C SER A 121 -25.43 -0.32 17.35
N ILE A 122 -24.12 -0.35 17.59
CA ILE A 122 -23.53 -0.39 18.94
C ILE A 122 -22.82 0.91 19.34
N CYS A 123 -22.73 1.88 18.45
CA CYS A 123 -22.11 3.19 18.71
C CYS A 123 -23.17 4.28 18.86
N GLN A 124 -22.98 5.13 19.87
CA GLN A 124 -23.92 6.21 20.22
C GLN A 124 -23.78 7.42 19.28
N HIS A 125 -22.53 7.73 18.89
CA HIS A 125 -22.20 8.86 18.01
C HIS A 125 -21.50 8.38 16.76
N ILE A 126 -21.67 9.14 15.68
CA ILE A 126 -21.04 8.89 14.39
C ILE A 126 -20.34 10.17 13.95
N VAL A 127 -19.06 10.08 13.65
CA VAL A 127 -18.29 11.15 13.05
C VAL A 127 -17.81 10.69 11.67
N CYS A 128 -18.06 11.51 10.68
CA CYS A 128 -17.64 11.24 9.31
C CYS A 128 -16.65 12.30 8.84
N GLY A 129 -15.55 11.83 8.27
CA GLY A 129 -14.68 12.64 7.45
C GLY A 129 -15.35 12.94 6.09
N TYR A 130 -14.81 12.34 5.02
CA TYR A 130 -15.37 12.48 3.67
C TYR A 130 -16.39 11.39 3.35
N ILE A 131 -17.53 11.77 2.76
CA ILE A 131 -18.58 10.85 2.31
C ILE A 131 -18.80 11.04 0.80
N ASN A 132 -18.47 10.01 0.02
CA ASN A 132 -18.82 9.97 -1.40
C ASN A 132 -20.31 9.68 -1.56
N LYS A 133 -21.06 10.57 -2.22
CA LYS A 133 -22.53 10.47 -2.46
C LYS A 133 -22.93 9.16 -3.17
N ASN A 134 -22.05 8.59 -3.98
CA ASN A 134 -22.27 7.33 -4.69
C ASN A 134 -21.71 6.11 -3.94
N GLY A 135 -21.22 6.29 -2.73
CA GLY A 135 -20.60 5.23 -1.92
C GLY A 135 -21.60 4.51 -1.01
N SER A 136 -21.27 3.28 -0.63
CA SER A 136 -22.09 2.46 0.28
C SER A 136 -22.27 3.08 1.68
N ILE A 137 -21.34 3.93 2.12
CA ILE A 137 -21.44 4.63 3.42
C ILE A 137 -22.54 5.68 3.36
N PHE A 138 -22.71 6.40 2.25
CA PHE A 138 -23.73 7.43 2.12
C PHE A 138 -25.15 6.91 2.41
N SER A 139 -25.52 5.77 1.82
CA SER A 139 -26.82 5.15 2.04
C SER A 139 -27.04 4.63 3.46
N LEU A 140 -25.97 4.26 4.16
CA LEU A 140 -26.02 3.78 5.55
C LEU A 140 -26.23 4.90 6.57
N LEU A 141 -25.85 6.12 6.22
CA LEU A 141 -25.87 7.29 7.11
C LEU A 141 -27.06 8.21 6.86
N ALA A 142 -27.82 7.98 5.79
CA ALA A 142 -28.98 8.78 5.47
C ALA A 142 -30.04 8.74 6.61
N GLY A 143 -30.50 9.91 7.05
CA GLY A 143 -31.53 10.03 8.08
C GLY A 143 -31.09 9.73 9.52
N ARG A 144 -29.80 9.75 9.82
CA ARG A 144 -29.31 9.56 11.19
C ARG A 144 -29.07 10.89 11.88
N ASP A 145 -29.72 11.09 13.04
CA ASP A 145 -29.63 12.33 13.84
C ASP A 145 -28.31 12.40 14.66
N ASN A 146 -27.68 11.26 14.93
CA ASN A 146 -26.43 11.15 15.70
C ASN A 146 -25.16 11.28 14.83
N LEU A 147 -25.30 11.82 13.60
CA LEU A 147 -24.22 11.99 12.63
C LEU A 147 -23.64 13.40 12.68
N ARG A 148 -22.34 13.51 12.97
CA ARG A 148 -21.53 14.72 12.77
C ARG A 148 -20.67 14.57 11.53
N LYS A 149 -20.83 15.43 10.55
CA LYS A 149 -19.94 15.55 9.39
C LYS A 149 -18.85 16.57 9.71
N LEU A 150 -17.59 16.21 9.51
CA LEU A 150 -16.46 17.11 9.72
C LEU A 150 -16.22 18.04 8.53
N VAL A 151 -16.69 17.60 7.34
CA VAL A 151 -16.56 18.35 6.10
C VAL A 151 -17.87 18.30 5.35
N ASP A 152 -18.39 19.44 4.93
CA ASP A 152 -19.53 19.48 4.01
C ASP A 152 -19.05 19.33 2.57
N ASN A 153 -19.73 18.54 1.76
CA ASN A 153 -19.36 18.33 0.35
C ASN A 153 -19.40 19.62 -0.51
N SER A 154 -20.03 20.68 -0.02
CA SER A 154 -20.04 22.00 -0.63
C SER A 154 -18.70 22.74 -0.48
N ASP A 155 -17.89 22.40 0.54
CA ASP A 155 -16.66 23.09 0.88
C ASP A 155 -15.43 22.55 0.10
N LEU A 156 -15.59 21.45 -0.67
CA LEU A 156 -14.51 20.84 -1.43
C LEU A 156 -13.80 21.78 -2.41
N GLY A 157 -14.49 22.79 -2.92
CA GLY A 157 -13.92 23.81 -3.79
C GLY A 157 -13.08 24.86 -3.07
N PHE A 158 -13.39 25.16 -1.79
CA PHE A 158 -12.73 26.19 -1.00
C PHE A 158 -11.44 25.69 -0.32
N VAL A 159 -11.49 24.49 0.25
CA VAL A 159 -10.35 23.89 0.98
C VAL A 159 -9.15 23.63 0.05
N ALA A 160 -9.42 23.30 -1.21
CA ALA A 160 -8.34 23.12 -2.20
C ALA A 160 -7.64 24.44 -2.60
N ALA A 161 -8.27 25.60 -2.39
CA ALA A 161 -7.74 26.91 -2.80
C ALA A 161 -6.89 27.59 -1.72
N GLU A 162 -7.10 27.27 -0.44
CA GLU A 162 -6.35 27.86 0.70
C GLU A 162 -5.09 27.09 1.06
N LEU A 163 -4.94 25.84 0.60
CA LEU A 163 -3.79 24.99 0.92
C LEU A 163 -2.53 25.47 0.20
N ASP A 164 -1.79 26.28 0.92
CA ASP A 164 -0.34 26.50 0.83
C ASP A 164 0.22 27.06 -0.48
N ARG A 165 0.02 28.36 -0.68
CA ARG A 165 0.76 29.16 -1.68
C ARG A 165 2.24 29.38 -1.34
N ARG A 166 2.73 28.90 -0.19
CA ARG A 166 4.13 29.04 0.23
C ARG A 166 4.90 27.76 -0.09
N TYR A 167 5.61 27.76 -1.19
CA TYR A 167 6.60 26.73 -1.49
C TYR A 167 7.80 26.88 -0.55
N ILE A 168 7.75 26.22 0.60
CA ILE A 168 8.88 26.15 1.52
C ILE A 168 9.72 24.93 1.14
N ARG A 169 10.96 25.17 0.70
CA ARG A 169 11.89 24.12 0.29
C ARG A 169 12.14 23.13 1.44
N TRP A 170 12.15 21.83 1.13
CA TRP A 170 12.55 20.80 2.08
C TRP A 170 14.06 20.82 2.29
N THR A 171 14.51 20.67 3.53
CA THR A 171 15.91 20.51 3.87
C THR A 171 16.25 19.03 4.05
N VAL A 172 17.52 18.67 3.86
CA VAL A 172 18.00 17.28 4.09
C VAL A 172 17.72 16.83 5.53
N ALA A 173 17.81 17.74 6.51
CA ALA A 173 17.49 17.42 7.91
C ALA A 173 16.00 17.06 8.08
N GLN A 174 15.10 17.82 7.45
CA GLN A 174 13.66 17.53 7.48
C GLN A 174 13.33 16.21 6.75
N ASP A 175 14.00 15.90 5.64
CA ASP A 175 13.82 14.64 4.94
C ASP A 175 14.23 13.44 5.81
N LYS A 176 15.34 13.55 6.55
CA LYS A 176 15.78 12.49 7.50
C LYS A 176 14.77 12.28 8.62
N VAL A 177 14.24 13.35 9.20
CA VAL A 177 13.19 13.25 10.24
C VAL A 177 11.92 12.65 9.66
N LEU A 178 11.49 13.13 8.49
CA LEU A 178 10.32 12.64 7.77
C LEU A 178 10.39 11.13 7.51
N LEU A 179 11.50 10.65 6.94
CA LEU A 179 11.71 9.24 6.64
C LEU A 179 11.76 8.39 7.92
N ARG A 180 12.47 8.86 8.95
CA ARG A 180 12.52 8.16 10.24
C ARG A 180 11.11 7.97 10.81
N MET A 181 10.31 9.02 10.89
CA MET A 181 8.95 8.95 11.42
C MET A 181 8.04 8.08 10.54
N TYR A 182 8.18 8.18 9.22
CA TYR A 182 7.43 7.36 8.28
C TYR A 182 7.71 5.87 8.44
N TYR A 183 8.98 5.46 8.54
CA TYR A 183 9.35 4.05 8.76
C TYR A 183 9.04 3.55 10.17
N MET A 184 8.88 4.44 11.15
CA MET A 184 8.36 4.12 12.48
C MET A 184 6.83 4.05 12.55
N ASP A 185 6.15 4.17 11.42
CA ASP A 185 4.68 4.16 11.27
C ASP A 185 3.95 5.19 12.16
N MET A 186 4.57 6.37 12.35
CA MET A 186 4.04 7.42 13.24
C MET A 186 2.77 8.10 12.70
N GLY A 187 2.43 7.93 11.43
CA GLY A 187 1.32 8.60 10.76
C GLY A 187 1.60 10.06 10.38
N ILE A 188 0.91 10.57 9.35
CA ILE A 188 1.18 11.92 8.81
C ILE A 188 0.78 13.03 9.76
N HIS A 189 -0.15 12.80 10.69
CA HIS A 189 -0.55 13.78 11.70
C HIS A 189 0.59 14.06 12.70
N ALA A 190 1.24 13.03 13.21
CA ALA A 190 2.40 13.19 14.09
C ALA A 190 3.57 13.88 13.37
N ILE A 191 3.78 13.53 12.09
CA ILE A 191 4.78 14.18 11.23
C ILE A 191 4.45 15.68 11.02
N HIS A 192 3.18 16.02 10.77
CA HIS A 192 2.70 17.39 10.66
C HIS A 192 3.03 18.19 11.93
N LYS A 193 2.68 17.67 13.11
CA LYS A 193 2.98 18.31 14.40
C LYS A 193 4.48 18.52 14.61
N GLN A 194 5.32 17.54 14.23
CA GLN A 194 6.76 17.61 14.42
C GLN A 194 7.47 18.56 13.45
N LEU A 195 7.04 18.60 12.18
CA LEU A 195 7.73 19.33 11.12
C LEU A 195 7.08 20.67 10.77
N GLY A 196 5.85 20.93 11.22
CA GLY A 196 5.07 22.13 10.87
C GLY A 196 4.77 22.25 9.37
N ARG A 197 4.74 21.13 8.64
CA ARG A 197 4.44 21.06 7.21
C ARG A 197 2.98 20.65 6.99
N SER A 198 2.34 21.19 5.94
CA SER A 198 0.98 20.75 5.59
C SER A 198 0.92 19.27 5.26
N TYR A 199 -0.24 18.63 5.48
CA TYR A 199 -0.46 17.20 5.14
C TYR A 199 -0.16 16.90 3.68
N SER A 200 -0.58 17.81 2.77
CA SER A 200 -0.30 17.68 1.35
C SER A 200 1.20 17.73 1.03
N ALA A 201 1.95 18.61 1.66
CA ALA A 201 3.39 18.71 1.50
C ALA A 201 4.11 17.45 2.01
N ILE A 202 3.70 16.94 3.18
CA ILE A 202 4.25 15.71 3.77
C ILE A 202 3.97 14.51 2.85
N TYR A 203 2.71 14.30 2.45
CA TYR A 203 2.32 13.20 1.58
C TYR A 203 3.06 13.22 0.24
N THR A 204 3.13 14.41 -0.40
CA THR A 204 3.83 14.57 -1.67
C THR A 204 5.33 14.32 -1.52
N ARG A 205 5.93 14.76 -0.40
CA ARG A 205 7.36 14.56 -0.15
C ARG A 205 7.69 13.10 0.14
N ILE A 206 6.92 12.41 0.99
CA ILE A 206 7.07 10.97 1.22
C ILE A 206 7.01 10.24 -0.12
N ARG A 207 5.98 10.50 -0.91
CA ARG A 207 5.81 9.86 -2.21
C ARG A 207 6.99 10.14 -3.15
N SER A 208 7.49 11.37 -3.19
CA SER A 208 8.64 11.74 -4.02
C SER A 208 9.91 11.01 -3.61
N ILE A 209 10.19 10.94 -2.30
CA ILE A 209 11.40 10.28 -1.78
C ILE A 209 11.30 8.76 -1.96
N THR A 210 10.18 8.15 -1.57
CA THR A 210 9.99 6.70 -1.68
C THR A 210 9.95 6.23 -3.13
N GLN A 211 9.33 7.00 -4.05
CA GLN A 211 9.37 6.68 -5.47
C GLN A 211 10.79 6.75 -6.05
N SER A 212 11.60 7.74 -5.65
CA SER A 212 13.00 7.80 -6.09
C SER A 212 13.83 6.64 -5.53
N GLU A 213 13.58 6.21 -4.29
CA GLU A 213 14.22 5.05 -3.69
C GLU A 213 13.83 3.74 -4.39
N TYR A 214 12.55 3.55 -4.71
CA TYR A 214 12.10 2.39 -5.48
C TYR A 214 12.69 2.37 -6.90
N SER A 215 12.83 3.53 -7.55
CA SER A 215 13.45 3.62 -8.87
C SER A 215 14.95 3.32 -8.80
N LEU A 216 15.65 3.76 -7.74
CA LEU A 216 17.05 3.42 -7.53
C LEU A 216 17.23 1.91 -7.28
N LYS A 217 16.44 1.32 -6.40
CA LYS A 217 16.47 -0.13 -6.14
C LYS A 217 16.11 -0.95 -7.38
N GLY A 218 15.20 -0.47 -8.20
CA GLY A 218 14.90 -1.08 -9.51
C GLY A 218 16.13 -1.12 -10.41
N ARG A 219 16.83 0.02 -10.55
CA ARG A 219 18.07 0.11 -11.35
C ARG A 219 19.21 -0.74 -10.79
N GLU A 220 19.42 -0.71 -9.48
CA GLU A 220 20.44 -1.56 -8.85
C GLU A 220 20.21 -3.04 -9.14
N PHE A 221 18.95 -3.47 -9.20
CA PHE A 221 18.60 -4.83 -9.57
C PHE A 221 18.76 -5.09 -11.07
N GLU A 222 18.37 -4.14 -11.93
CA GLU A 222 18.63 -4.22 -13.38
C GLU A 222 20.13 -4.34 -13.65
N ASP A 223 20.96 -3.52 -13.00
CA ASP A 223 22.44 -3.58 -13.11
C ASP A 223 22.98 -4.93 -12.60
N PHE A 224 22.43 -5.47 -11.51
CA PHE A 224 22.79 -6.80 -11.03
C PHE A 224 22.50 -7.87 -12.09
N VAL A 225 21.33 -7.84 -12.71
CA VAL A 225 20.94 -8.81 -13.76
C VAL A 225 21.84 -8.67 -14.98
N LEU A 226 22.14 -7.45 -15.44
CA LEU A 226 23.09 -7.21 -16.54
C LEU A 226 24.46 -7.81 -16.23
N ASN A 227 25.01 -7.54 -15.04
CA ASN A 227 26.30 -8.08 -14.61
C ASN A 227 26.29 -9.62 -14.53
N LEU A 228 25.18 -10.21 -14.13
CA LEU A 228 25.01 -11.66 -14.09
C LEU A 228 25.13 -12.28 -15.49
N PHE A 229 24.54 -11.64 -16.50
CA PHE A 229 24.64 -12.07 -17.90
C PHE A 229 26.05 -11.83 -18.45
N ASP A 230 26.65 -10.67 -18.24
CA ASP A 230 28.00 -10.34 -18.73
C ASP A 230 29.05 -11.30 -18.16
N ASN A 231 28.96 -11.66 -16.90
CA ASN A 231 29.91 -12.55 -16.24
C ASN A 231 29.84 -14.00 -16.75
N GLN A 232 28.66 -14.47 -17.20
CA GLN A 232 28.47 -15.87 -17.57
C GLN A 232 28.58 -16.12 -19.07
N VAL A 233 28.16 -15.18 -19.91
CA VAL A 233 28.11 -15.34 -21.38
C VAL A 233 29.05 -14.41 -22.11
N GLY A 234 29.38 -13.27 -21.49
CA GLY A 234 30.32 -12.30 -22.06
C GLY A 234 29.92 -11.81 -23.44
N LYS A 235 30.88 -11.80 -24.37
CA LYS A 235 30.71 -11.23 -25.72
C LYS A 235 29.73 -11.97 -26.64
N LEU A 236 29.25 -13.15 -26.25
CA LEU A 236 28.27 -13.91 -27.03
C LEU A 236 26.85 -13.35 -26.85
N LEU A 237 26.61 -12.57 -25.81
CA LEU A 237 25.36 -11.90 -25.56
C LEU A 237 25.42 -10.46 -26.05
N VAL A 238 24.45 -10.06 -26.86
CA VAL A 238 24.31 -8.68 -27.34
C VAL A 238 23.04 -8.07 -26.73
N LEU A 239 23.21 -7.00 -25.97
CA LEU A 239 22.08 -6.18 -25.51
C LEU A 239 21.56 -5.36 -26.71
N LYS A 240 20.36 -5.69 -27.19
CA LYS A 240 19.72 -5.05 -28.35
C LYS A 240 18.91 -3.82 -27.95
N GLU A 241 18.10 -3.96 -26.91
CA GLU A 241 17.23 -2.88 -26.42
C GLU A 241 17.29 -2.83 -24.88
N TRP A 242 17.37 -1.62 -24.35
CA TRP A 242 17.27 -1.33 -22.94
C TRP A 242 16.25 -0.21 -22.71
N GLN A 243 15.26 -0.47 -21.89
CA GLN A 243 14.27 0.52 -21.48
C GLN A 243 14.81 1.35 -20.30
N GLY A 244 15.97 2.02 -20.50
CA GLY A 244 16.60 2.87 -19.48
C GLY A 244 15.67 3.89 -18.86
N ASP A 245 16.08 4.42 -17.72
CA ASP A 245 15.37 5.21 -16.73
C ASP A 245 14.11 5.96 -17.18
N LYS A 246 12.97 5.37 -16.91
CA LYS A 246 11.63 5.97 -17.07
C LYS A 246 11.41 7.22 -16.18
N SER A 247 12.39 7.58 -15.31
CA SER A 247 12.30 8.66 -14.32
C SER A 247 13.09 9.93 -14.68
N LEU A 248 14.07 9.86 -15.57
CA LEU A 248 14.91 10.99 -15.99
C LEU A 248 14.30 11.74 -17.18
N GLY A 249 13.32 12.58 -16.86
CA GLY A 249 13.00 13.77 -17.62
C GLY A 249 12.01 13.64 -18.79
N LYS A 250 11.08 14.54 -18.79
CA LYS A 250 10.28 15.27 -19.82
C LYS A 250 9.82 14.58 -21.12
N LEU A 251 10.30 13.42 -21.47
CA LEU A 251 9.80 12.58 -22.55
C LEU A 251 9.31 11.29 -21.89
N LYS A 252 7.98 11.17 -21.70
CA LYS A 252 7.38 9.86 -21.42
C LYS A 252 7.72 9.00 -22.63
N PRO A 253 8.54 7.95 -22.51
CA PRO A 253 8.66 7.00 -23.59
C PRO A 253 7.26 6.44 -23.85
N GLU A 254 6.81 6.40 -25.08
CA GLU A 254 5.57 5.71 -25.48
C GLU A 254 5.59 4.21 -25.08
N ASN A 255 6.73 3.72 -24.62
CA ASN A 255 7.10 2.32 -24.46
C ASN A 255 7.16 1.78 -23.01
N ASN A 256 6.47 2.37 -22.03
CA ASN A 256 6.23 1.72 -20.72
C ASN A 256 5.49 0.36 -20.81
N LYS A 257 5.44 -0.23 -21.99
CA LYS A 257 4.71 -1.47 -22.33
C LYS A 257 5.64 -2.62 -22.68
N HIS A 258 6.95 -2.36 -22.80
CA HIS A 258 7.95 -3.36 -23.18
C HIS A 258 8.75 -3.84 -21.95
N PRO A 259 9.32 -5.05 -21.99
CA PRO A 259 10.27 -5.56 -21.00
C PRO A 259 11.50 -4.66 -20.83
N ASP A 260 12.22 -4.76 -19.72
CA ASP A 260 13.36 -3.91 -19.42
C ASP A 260 14.53 -4.11 -20.38
N PHE A 261 14.77 -5.36 -20.81
CA PHE A 261 15.85 -5.71 -21.73
C PHE A 261 15.40 -6.62 -22.88
N VAL A 262 16.02 -6.45 -24.04
CA VAL A 262 15.99 -7.41 -25.14
C VAL A 262 17.43 -7.78 -25.50
N PHE A 263 17.73 -9.07 -25.48
CA PHE A 263 19.02 -9.63 -25.78
C PHE A 263 18.99 -10.48 -27.04
N ILE A 264 20.16 -10.61 -27.66
CA ILE A 264 20.43 -11.58 -28.74
C ILE A 264 21.51 -12.54 -28.23
N TYR A 265 21.26 -13.83 -28.31
CA TYR A 265 22.22 -14.91 -28.03
C TYR A 265 22.16 -15.93 -29.17
N GLU A 266 23.31 -16.19 -29.80
CA GLU A 266 23.41 -17.12 -30.96
C GLU A 266 22.36 -16.84 -32.06
N GLY A 267 22.06 -15.58 -32.32
CA GLY A 267 21.11 -15.16 -33.34
C GLY A 267 19.64 -15.24 -32.93
N LYS A 268 19.32 -15.69 -31.71
CA LYS A 268 17.97 -15.72 -31.18
C LYS A 268 17.71 -14.58 -30.19
N GLU A 269 16.54 -14.00 -30.27
CA GLU A 269 16.13 -12.91 -29.37
C GLU A 269 15.34 -13.43 -28.19
N PHE A 270 15.58 -12.85 -26.99
CA PHE A 270 14.77 -13.05 -25.81
C PHE A 270 14.71 -11.78 -24.97
N ALA A 271 13.68 -11.63 -24.17
CA ALA A 271 13.45 -10.43 -23.38
C ALA A 271 13.33 -10.75 -21.89
N ILE A 272 13.82 -9.82 -21.07
CA ILE A 272 13.84 -9.91 -19.60
C ILE A 272 13.10 -8.72 -19.01
N GLU A 273 12.21 -9.00 -18.07
CA GLU A 273 11.67 -8.02 -17.13
C GLU A 273 12.25 -8.24 -15.74
N CYS A 274 12.80 -7.21 -15.13
CA CYS A 274 13.43 -7.25 -13.82
C CYS A 274 12.47 -6.81 -12.71
N LYS A 275 12.39 -7.59 -11.64
CA LYS A 275 11.63 -7.22 -10.44
C LYS A 275 12.37 -7.60 -9.19
N TRP A 276 12.52 -6.65 -8.27
CA TRP A 276 13.04 -6.94 -6.94
C TRP A 276 12.01 -6.63 -5.86
N ARG A 277 11.99 -7.49 -4.84
CA ARG A 277 11.13 -7.32 -3.66
C ARG A 277 11.89 -7.69 -2.40
N LYS A 278 11.81 -6.85 -1.37
CA LYS A 278 12.43 -7.15 -0.06
C LYS A 278 11.79 -8.37 0.59
N ILE A 279 10.48 -8.51 0.46
CA ILE A 279 9.67 -9.62 1.00
C ILE A 279 8.57 -9.94 -0.03
N LEU A 280 8.24 -11.21 -0.18
CA LEU A 280 7.07 -11.63 -0.95
C LEU A 280 5.82 -11.54 -0.07
N GLY A 281 4.86 -10.71 -0.46
CA GLY A 281 3.56 -10.60 0.20
C GLY A 281 2.68 -11.83 -0.04
N ALA A 282 1.65 -12.01 0.79
CA ALA A 282 0.71 -13.14 0.68
C ALA A 282 -0.13 -13.14 -0.63
N ASN A 283 -0.22 -12.01 -1.33
CA ASN A 283 -0.95 -11.86 -2.60
C ASN A 283 0.01 -11.66 -3.78
N LEU A 284 0.82 -12.69 -4.07
CA LEU A 284 1.80 -12.70 -5.16
C LEU A 284 1.23 -12.20 -6.51
N SER A 285 0.00 -12.58 -6.84
CA SER A 285 -0.61 -12.30 -8.13
C SER A 285 -0.89 -10.83 -8.40
N LYS A 286 -1.33 -10.05 -7.40
CA LYS A 286 -1.69 -8.64 -7.60
C LYS A 286 -0.50 -7.69 -7.50
N GLU A 287 0.48 -8.06 -6.69
CA GLU A 287 1.65 -7.21 -6.39
C GLU A 287 2.79 -7.39 -7.39
N LEU A 288 3.03 -8.64 -7.84
CA LEU A 288 4.11 -8.96 -8.76
C LEU A 288 3.69 -8.89 -10.22
N PHE A 289 2.47 -9.33 -10.53
CA PHE A 289 1.98 -9.55 -11.89
C PHE A 289 0.67 -8.79 -12.16
N PRO A 290 0.67 -7.43 -12.19
CA PRO A 290 -0.53 -6.68 -12.52
C PRO A 290 -1.07 -7.08 -13.91
N GLU A 291 -2.36 -7.33 -14.03
CA GLU A 291 -3.01 -7.80 -15.28
C GLU A 291 -2.68 -6.92 -16.50
N LYS A 292 -2.66 -5.60 -16.29
CA LYS A 292 -2.28 -4.63 -17.34
C LYS A 292 -0.86 -4.85 -17.87
N MET A 293 0.08 -5.19 -16.98
CA MET A 293 1.47 -5.48 -17.35
C MET A 293 1.54 -6.78 -18.15
N LEU A 294 0.92 -7.84 -17.67
CA LEU A 294 0.89 -9.13 -18.37
C LEU A 294 0.30 -9.01 -19.78
N LYS A 295 -0.80 -8.26 -19.91
CA LYS A 295 -1.41 -7.99 -21.23
C LYS A 295 -0.43 -7.30 -22.19
N ASN A 296 0.35 -6.33 -21.70
CA ASN A 296 1.33 -5.63 -22.54
C ASN A 296 2.46 -6.58 -22.98
N TYR A 297 2.96 -7.44 -22.07
CA TYR A 297 4.06 -8.36 -22.40
C TYR A 297 3.61 -9.50 -23.31
N ARG A 298 2.39 -10.02 -23.15
CA ARG A 298 1.81 -10.99 -24.10
C ARG A 298 1.71 -10.37 -25.51
N LYS A 299 1.21 -9.15 -25.59
CA LYS A 299 1.17 -8.42 -26.85
C LYS A 299 2.55 -8.22 -27.47
N PHE A 300 3.56 -7.90 -26.66
CA PHE A 300 4.96 -7.79 -27.08
C PHE A 300 5.48 -9.14 -27.64
N CYS A 301 5.21 -10.26 -26.95
CA CYS A 301 5.57 -11.58 -27.43
C CYS A 301 4.91 -11.92 -28.79
N GLU A 302 3.61 -11.64 -28.94
CA GLU A 302 2.84 -11.89 -30.15
C GLU A 302 3.35 -11.05 -31.33
N GLU A 303 3.59 -9.73 -31.10
CA GLU A 303 4.01 -8.81 -32.17
C GLU A 303 5.44 -9.04 -32.65
N ARG A 304 6.34 -9.48 -31.76
CA ARG A 304 7.77 -9.61 -32.07
C ARG A 304 8.26 -11.04 -32.17
N ASN A 305 7.46 -12.01 -31.75
CA ASN A 305 7.84 -13.42 -31.63
C ASN A 305 9.08 -13.61 -30.73
N ILE A 306 9.16 -12.86 -29.62
CA ILE A 306 10.26 -12.88 -28.67
C ILE A 306 9.73 -13.40 -27.34
N PRO A 307 10.30 -14.48 -26.73
CA PRO A 307 9.92 -14.93 -25.40
C PRO A 307 10.32 -13.91 -24.33
N VAL A 308 9.46 -13.76 -23.31
CA VAL A 308 9.72 -12.88 -22.17
C VAL A 308 9.84 -13.73 -20.91
N THR A 309 10.91 -13.50 -20.15
CA THR A 309 11.10 -14.08 -18.81
C THR A 309 11.16 -13.00 -17.76
N ILE A 310 10.48 -13.20 -16.64
CA ILE A 310 10.57 -12.31 -15.49
C ILE A 310 11.68 -12.82 -14.57
N VAL A 311 12.69 -11.99 -14.35
CA VAL A 311 13.74 -12.22 -13.36
C VAL A 311 13.31 -11.52 -12.08
N LEU A 312 13.01 -12.32 -11.05
CA LEU A 312 12.55 -11.82 -9.76
C LEU A 312 13.60 -12.08 -8.68
N GLY A 313 14.16 -11.00 -8.14
CA GLY A 313 15.01 -11.04 -6.94
C GLY A 313 14.17 -10.84 -5.68
N VAL A 314 14.43 -11.61 -4.63
CA VAL A 314 13.73 -11.54 -3.35
C VAL A 314 14.72 -11.56 -2.20
N GLY A 315 14.44 -10.71 -1.20
CA GLY A 315 15.31 -10.59 -0.02
C GLY A 315 16.60 -9.84 -0.29
N GLY A 316 17.47 -9.78 0.69
CA GLY A 316 18.78 -9.13 0.59
C GLY A 316 18.71 -7.66 0.16
N GLU A 317 19.68 -7.23 -0.64
CA GLU A 317 19.70 -5.95 -1.33
C GLU A 317 19.49 -6.16 -2.84
N PRO A 318 19.05 -5.13 -3.59
CA PRO A 318 18.81 -5.28 -5.04
C PRO A 318 20.04 -5.76 -5.82
N CYS A 319 21.23 -5.30 -5.44
CA CYS A 319 22.50 -5.74 -6.01
C CYS A 319 23.00 -7.11 -5.52
N ALA A 320 22.32 -7.72 -4.52
CA ALA A 320 22.65 -9.02 -3.93
C ALA A 320 21.39 -9.67 -3.34
N PRO A 321 20.42 -10.10 -4.17
CA PRO A 321 19.19 -10.73 -3.70
C PRO A 321 19.50 -12.10 -3.05
N GLU A 322 18.75 -12.46 -2.02
CA GLU A 322 18.90 -13.78 -1.35
C GLU A 322 18.37 -14.92 -2.22
N LEU A 323 17.27 -14.66 -2.95
CA LEU A 323 16.64 -15.63 -3.83
C LEU A 323 16.46 -15.01 -5.21
N LEU A 324 16.64 -15.81 -6.25
CA LEU A 324 16.48 -15.40 -7.65
C LEU A 324 15.57 -16.39 -8.36
N TYR A 325 14.52 -15.90 -9.01
CA TYR A 325 13.57 -16.70 -9.75
C TYR A 325 13.57 -16.32 -11.23
N PHE A 326 13.52 -17.29 -12.11
CA PHE A 326 13.40 -17.12 -13.55
C PHE A 326 12.06 -17.66 -14.02
N ILE A 327 11.10 -16.76 -14.25
CA ILE A 327 9.69 -17.10 -14.48
C ILE A 327 9.32 -16.79 -15.93
N PRO A 328 9.18 -17.80 -16.81
CA PRO A 328 8.66 -17.56 -18.16
C PRO A 328 7.25 -16.98 -18.11
N LEU A 329 6.99 -15.97 -18.97
CA LEU A 329 5.70 -15.26 -19.00
C LEU A 329 4.50 -16.21 -19.15
N GLU A 330 4.65 -17.27 -19.91
CA GLU A 330 3.63 -18.30 -20.13
C GLU A 330 3.25 -19.11 -18.88
N LYS A 331 4.12 -19.16 -17.87
CA LYS A 331 3.89 -19.89 -16.61
C LYS A 331 3.18 -19.06 -15.54
N ILE A 332 3.06 -17.75 -15.75
CA ILE A 332 2.50 -16.85 -14.72
C ILE A 332 1.05 -17.16 -14.40
N ASP A 333 0.23 -17.54 -15.38
CA ASP A 333 -1.18 -17.88 -15.13
C ASP A 333 -1.31 -19.11 -14.22
N ALA A 334 -0.42 -20.09 -14.34
CA ALA A 334 -0.37 -21.26 -13.47
C ALA A 334 0.03 -20.87 -12.03
N ILE A 335 0.97 -19.93 -11.87
CA ILE A 335 1.37 -19.41 -10.55
C ILE A 335 0.21 -18.61 -9.92
N VAL A 336 -0.43 -17.75 -10.70
CA VAL A 336 -1.55 -16.90 -10.23
C VAL A 336 -2.77 -17.75 -9.85
N SER A 337 -3.05 -18.83 -10.56
CA SER A 337 -4.13 -19.78 -10.24
C SER A 337 -3.77 -20.82 -9.17
N HIS A 338 -2.55 -20.74 -8.62
CA HIS A 338 -2.02 -21.68 -7.64
C HIS A 338 -1.94 -23.16 -8.13
N THR A 339 -1.89 -23.37 -9.45
CA THR A 339 -1.67 -24.70 -10.05
C THR A 339 -0.19 -25.05 -10.18
N GLN A 340 0.69 -24.05 -10.07
CA GLN A 340 2.14 -24.20 -10.03
C GLN A 340 2.74 -23.32 -8.93
N SER A 341 3.82 -23.78 -8.28
CA SER A 341 4.52 -23.03 -7.25
C SER A 341 5.55 -22.08 -7.88
N ILE A 342 5.71 -20.89 -7.30
CA ILE A 342 6.79 -19.97 -7.68
C ILE A 342 8.18 -20.58 -7.36
N ILE A 343 8.24 -21.48 -6.37
CA ILE A 343 9.48 -22.17 -5.96
C ILE A 343 10.04 -23.03 -7.09
N ASP A 344 9.20 -23.53 -8.00
CA ASP A 344 9.63 -24.33 -9.15
C ASP A 344 10.55 -23.54 -10.10
N PHE A 345 10.59 -22.22 -9.99
CA PHE A 345 11.40 -21.30 -10.79
C PHE A 345 12.58 -20.71 -10.04
N LEU A 346 12.85 -21.22 -8.82
CA LEU A 346 14.01 -20.79 -8.03
C LEU A 346 15.30 -21.20 -8.74
N ASN A 347 16.23 -20.27 -8.82
CA ASN A 347 17.55 -20.48 -9.40
C ASN A 347 18.64 -20.31 -8.34
N ASP A 348 18.92 -21.37 -7.58
CA ASP A 348 19.87 -21.36 -6.47
C ASP A 348 21.33 -21.15 -6.94
N SER A 349 21.64 -21.52 -8.18
CA SER A 349 22.98 -21.40 -8.74
C SER A 349 23.27 -20.04 -9.40
N TYR A 350 22.26 -19.18 -9.51
CA TYR A 350 22.33 -17.93 -10.29
C TYR A 350 22.75 -18.15 -11.76
N SER A 351 22.53 -19.36 -12.28
CA SER A 351 22.91 -19.71 -13.65
C SER A 351 21.88 -19.20 -14.65
N ILE A 352 22.32 -18.50 -15.68
CA ILE A 352 21.46 -17.98 -16.76
C ILE A 352 21.21 -19.01 -17.86
N SER A 353 21.79 -20.19 -17.78
CA SER A 353 21.66 -21.22 -18.83
C SER A 353 20.23 -21.59 -19.19
N SER A 354 19.30 -21.51 -18.22
CA SER A 354 17.88 -21.76 -18.44
C SER A 354 17.15 -20.60 -19.15
N LEU A 355 17.78 -19.44 -19.29
CA LEU A 355 17.22 -18.26 -19.96
C LEU A 355 17.70 -18.12 -21.40
N LEU A 356 18.76 -18.82 -21.75
CA LEU A 356 19.33 -18.77 -23.11
C LEU A 356 18.47 -19.63 -24.05
N PRO A 357 18.10 -19.07 -25.21
CA PRO A 357 17.19 -19.73 -26.17
C PRO A 357 17.78 -20.96 -26.88
#